data_b0b068613e1477d698cf2556f93d697c
#
_entry.id   b0b068613e1477d698cf2556f93d697c
#
_cell.length_a   1.000
_cell.length_b   1.000
_cell.length_c   1.000
_cell.angle_alpha   90.00
_cell.angle_beta   90.00
_cell.angle_gamma   90.00
#
_symmetry.space_group_name_H-M   'P 1'
#
loop_
_entity.id
_entity.type
_entity.pdbx_description
1 polymer ?
#
loop_
_entity_poly.entity_id
_entity_poly.type
_entity_poly.pdbx_seq_one_letter_code
_entity_poly.pdbx_strand_id
1 'polypeptide(L)'
;VESRGLGDVYKRQDLETIWLDGRTETFMEVSERMRRLPQNTCVLLGTWRVDCTESYVIGNTTYMLRDANPTLPVFTIASVGLGHWALGGYTPEYHAVGKNIGAVTYDFLDKGDREGVDLVTIPGNYTFDIKRLHEFKLDSLNLPQGAVLVNKTPSLYEQYKYWVIGVVSAFMFLIACFLIAIYYIIRINHLKHHLEVSGEELLVAKEKAEESNRLKTAFLANMSHEIRLSLIHISEPTRLDVIS
;
A
#
# COMPACT_ATOMS: atom_id res chain seq x y z
N VAL A 1 -28.87 25.43 30.09
CA VAL A 1 -27.45 25.19 29.71
C VAL A 1 -26.70 25.06 31.01
N GLU A 2 -26.55 23.83 31.48
CA GLU A 2 -25.79 23.56 32.70
C GLU A 2 -24.31 23.93 32.52
N SER A 3 -23.83 24.73 33.43
CA SER A 3 -22.45 25.23 33.53
C SER A 3 -21.46 24.15 33.92
N ARG A 4 -21.33 23.08 33.13
CA ARG A 4 -20.30 22.05 33.36
C ARG A 4 -18.85 22.55 33.10
N GLY A 5 -18.69 23.72 32.50
CA GLY A 5 -17.40 24.31 32.22
C GLY A 5 -16.78 25.17 33.33
N LEU A 6 -17.58 25.71 34.23
CA LEU A 6 -17.08 26.57 35.26
C LEU A 6 -16.35 25.83 36.40
N GLY A 7 -16.74 24.60 36.71
CA GLY A 7 -16.11 23.79 37.77
C GLY A 7 -14.64 23.42 37.52
N ASP A 8 -14.26 23.21 36.27
CA ASP A 8 -12.88 22.88 35.90
C ASP A 8 -11.96 24.12 35.78
N VAL A 9 -12.54 25.30 35.48
CA VAL A 9 -11.81 26.55 35.46
C VAL A 9 -11.36 26.95 36.87
N TYR A 10 -12.18 26.66 37.89
CA TYR A 10 -11.81 26.92 39.30
C TYR A 10 -10.70 26.02 39.85
N LYS A 11 -10.41 24.87 39.20
CA LYS A 11 -9.35 23.98 39.65
C LYS A 11 -7.94 24.40 39.24
N ARG A 12 -7.79 25.42 38.41
CA ARG A 12 -6.49 25.93 37.92
C ARG A 12 -6.31 27.43 38.20
N GLN A 13 -6.52 27.82 39.43
CA GLN A 13 -6.40 29.21 39.90
C GLN A 13 -4.96 29.77 39.80
N ASP A 14 -3.98 28.91 39.50
CA ASP A 14 -2.56 29.33 39.43
C ASP A 14 -2.13 29.80 38.03
N LEU A 15 -3.06 29.85 37.05
CA LEU A 15 -2.74 30.34 35.69
C LEU A 15 -3.05 31.84 35.59
N GLU A 16 -2.01 32.64 35.35
CA GLU A 16 -2.18 34.03 34.95
C GLU A 16 -2.71 34.12 33.52
N THR A 17 -3.82 34.83 33.34
CA THR A 17 -4.43 35.02 32.02
C THR A 17 -4.17 36.41 31.52
N ILE A 18 -3.48 36.51 30.38
CA ILE A 18 -3.20 37.80 29.72
C ILE A 18 -4.15 37.88 28.49
N TRP A 19 -5.01 38.90 28.52
CA TRP A 19 -5.91 39.17 27.40
C TRP A 19 -5.26 40.08 26.36
N LEU A 20 -5.27 39.64 25.10
CA LEU A 20 -4.91 40.41 23.92
C LEU A 20 -6.21 40.59 23.11
N ASP A 21 -6.80 41.77 23.19
CA ASP A 21 -8.14 42.03 22.65
C ASP A 21 -8.07 42.98 21.45
N GLY A 22 -8.30 42.43 20.26
CA GLY A 22 -8.33 43.22 19.03
C GLY A 22 -9.43 44.30 18.97
N ARG A 23 -10.40 44.30 19.90
CA ARG A 23 -11.37 45.40 19.99
C ARG A 23 -10.82 46.65 20.60
N THR A 24 -9.75 46.54 21.35
CA THR A 24 -9.10 47.65 22.08
C THR A 24 -7.69 47.93 21.60
N GLU A 25 -7.06 47.01 20.91
CA GLU A 25 -5.68 47.07 20.46
C GLU A 25 -5.60 46.85 18.93
N THR A 26 -4.63 47.48 18.31
CA THR A 26 -4.29 47.25 16.91
C THR A 26 -3.55 45.96 16.76
N PHE A 27 -3.52 45.40 15.55
CA PHE A 27 -2.74 44.21 15.23
C PHE A 27 -1.25 44.36 15.59
N MET A 28 -0.68 45.55 15.38
CA MET A 28 0.71 45.81 15.66
C MET A 28 1.00 45.83 17.17
N GLU A 29 0.12 46.40 17.97
CA GLU A 29 0.24 46.41 19.43
C GLU A 29 0.14 45.01 20.02
N VAL A 30 -0.83 44.19 19.55
CA VAL A 30 -0.95 42.80 19.96
C VAL A 30 0.32 42.03 19.58
N SER A 31 0.82 42.20 18.36
CA SER A 31 2.03 41.54 17.87
C SER A 31 3.26 41.91 18.76
N GLU A 32 3.39 43.17 19.12
CA GLU A 32 4.49 43.63 19.99
C GLU A 32 4.34 43.07 21.42
N ARG A 33 3.11 43.00 21.95
CA ARG A 33 2.86 42.36 23.25
C ARG A 33 3.17 40.88 23.23
N MET A 34 2.78 40.17 22.15
CA MET A 34 3.12 38.76 21.97
C MET A 34 4.63 38.51 21.95
N ARG A 35 5.40 39.41 21.33
CA ARG A 35 6.85 39.31 21.26
C ARG A 35 7.48 39.35 22.65
N ARG A 36 6.85 40.01 23.60
CA ARG A 36 7.33 40.17 24.98
C ARG A 36 6.84 39.12 25.96
N LEU A 37 5.95 38.21 25.51
CA LEU A 37 5.43 37.16 26.39
C LEU A 37 6.56 36.19 26.81
N PRO A 38 6.55 35.74 28.06
CA PRO A 38 7.55 34.80 28.56
C PRO A 38 7.37 33.40 27.93
N GLN A 39 8.45 32.62 27.88
CA GLN A 39 8.46 31.31 27.22
C GLN A 39 7.56 30.24 27.88
N ASN A 40 7.19 30.44 29.14
CA ASN A 40 6.25 29.55 29.84
C ASN A 40 4.78 29.87 29.58
N THR A 41 4.50 30.66 28.54
CA THR A 41 3.14 31.04 28.11
C THR A 41 2.64 30.12 26.98
N CYS A 42 1.36 29.77 26.99
CA CYS A 42 0.68 29.23 25.84
C CYS A 42 -0.36 30.24 25.34
N VAL A 43 -0.57 30.25 24.03
CA VAL A 43 -1.51 31.15 23.38
C VAL A 43 -2.76 30.39 23.01
N LEU A 44 -3.93 30.85 23.40
CA LEU A 44 -5.22 30.39 22.89
C LEU A 44 -5.76 31.40 21.89
N LEU A 45 -5.70 31.08 20.61
CA LEU A 45 -6.18 31.95 19.55
C LEU A 45 -7.67 31.76 19.32
N GLY A 46 -8.41 32.84 19.55
CA GLY A 46 -9.81 32.94 19.15
C GLY A 46 -9.99 33.36 17.69
N THR A 47 -11.19 33.78 17.38
CA THR A 47 -11.49 34.35 16.06
C THR A 47 -11.20 35.85 16.11
N TRP A 48 -10.30 36.31 15.27
CA TRP A 48 -9.98 37.72 15.14
C TRP A 48 -10.08 38.16 13.68
N ARG A 49 -10.97 39.10 13.39
CA ARG A 49 -11.24 39.52 12.00
C ARG A 49 -11.00 41.00 11.77
N VAL A 50 -11.22 41.82 12.78
CA VAL A 50 -11.13 43.29 12.71
C VAL A 50 -10.43 43.77 13.96
N ASP A 51 -9.53 44.76 13.87
CA ASP A 51 -8.91 45.41 15.00
C ASP A 51 -9.66 46.68 15.40
N CYS A 52 -9.17 47.37 16.44
CA CYS A 52 -9.79 48.59 16.94
C CYS A 52 -9.79 49.76 15.95
N THR A 53 -9.05 49.69 14.86
CA THR A 53 -9.04 50.67 13.77
C THR A 53 -9.92 50.26 12.60
N GLU A 54 -10.76 49.22 12.78
CA GLU A 54 -11.61 48.62 11.72
C GLU A 54 -10.78 48.01 10.58
N SER A 55 -9.49 47.82 10.79
CA SER A 55 -8.63 47.13 9.81
C SER A 55 -8.87 45.65 9.84
N TYR A 56 -9.06 45.05 8.64
CA TYR A 56 -9.28 43.59 8.49
C TYR A 56 -8.01 42.82 8.76
N VAL A 57 -8.09 41.89 9.70
CA VAL A 57 -7.05 40.88 9.94
C VAL A 57 -7.32 39.66 9.05
N ILE A 58 -6.69 39.66 7.90
CA ILE A 58 -6.80 38.56 6.95
C ILE A 58 -6.17 37.30 7.54
N GLY A 59 -6.68 36.10 7.20
CA GLY A 59 -6.19 34.82 7.73
C GLY A 59 -4.66 34.62 7.67
N ASN A 60 -4.02 35.19 6.63
CA ASN A 60 -2.56 35.16 6.52
C ASN A 60 -1.84 36.03 7.55
N THR A 61 -2.50 37.05 8.08
CA THR A 61 -1.93 37.95 9.09
C THR A 61 -1.68 37.23 10.43
N THR A 62 -2.44 36.14 10.68
CA THR A 62 -2.23 35.34 11.90
C THR A 62 -0.86 34.63 11.92
N TYR A 63 -0.22 34.42 10.76
CA TYR A 63 1.18 33.97 10.71
C TYR A 63 2.13 35.00 11.32
N MET A 64 1.86 36.30 11.15
CA MET A 64 2.67 37.35 11.75
C MET A 64 2.61 37.34 13.29
N LEU A 65 1.45 36.97 13.85
CA LEU A 65 1.33 36.77 15.30
C LEU A 65 2.22 35.63 15.80
N ARG A 66 2.17 34.48 15.08
CA ARG A 66 3.06 33.37 15.38
C ARG A 66 4.53 33.76 15.22
N ASP A 67 4.88 34.51 14.16
CA ASP A 67 6.25 34.91 13.88
C ASP A 67 6.76 35.98 14.85
N ALA A 68 5.85 36.71 15.52
CA ALA A 68 6.21 37.61 16.59
C ALA A 68 6.89 36.87 17.77
N ASN A 69 6.40 35.67 18.09
CA ASN A 69 7.03 34.79 19.09
C ASN A 69 6.86 33.31 18.71
N PRO A 70 7.75 32.76 17.88
CA PRO A 70 7.64 31.42 17.34
C PRO A 70 7.86 30.31 18.38
N THR A 71 8.34 30.66 19.57
CA THR A 71 8.62 29.67 20.64
C THR A 71 7.40 29.37 21.49
N LEU A 72 6.30 30.09 21.33
CA LEU A 72 5.09 29.88 22.10
C LEU A 72 4.19 28.84 21.43
N PRO A 73 3.71 27.83 22.18
CA PRO A 73 2.68 26.90 21.68
C PRO A 73 1.36 27.64 21.49
N VAL A 74 0.78 27.55 20.30
CA VAL A 74 -0.50 28.17 19.95
C VAL A 74 -1.58 27.16 19.79
N PHE A 75 -2.61 27.24 20.59
CA PHE A 75 -3.86 26.49 20.45
C PHE A 75 -4.92 27.34 19.75
N THR A 76 -5.89 26.70 19.09
CA THR A 76 -6.95 27.38 18.36
C THR A 76 -8.32 26.82 18.70
N ILE A 77 -9.33 27.68 18.73
CA ILE A 77 -10.75 27.28 18.91
C ILE A 77 -11.55 27.30 17.61
N ALA A 78 -10.94 27.80 16.53
CA ALA A 78 -11.62 28.01 15.24
C ALA A 78 -10.87 27.43 14.05
N SER A 79 -10.07 26.42 14.25
CA SER A 79 -9.20 25.77 13.23
C SER A 79 -8.20 26.70 12.52
N VAL A 80 -8.08 27.96 12.92
CA VAL A 80 -7.11 28.88 12.33
C VAL A 80 -5.69 28.40 12.61
N GLY A 81 -4.89 28.25 11.56
CA GLY A 81 -3.52 27.75 11.66
C GLY A 81 -3.36 26.25 11.88
N LEU A 82 -4.45 25.50 12.02
CA LEU A 82 -4.42 24.04 12.17
C LEU A 82 -3.84 23.40 10.91
N GLY A 83 -2.91 22.46 11.09
CA GLY A 83 -2.18 21.83 10.01
C GLY A 83 -1.00 22.65 9.46
N HIS A 84 -0.81 23.87 9.95
CA HIS A 84 0.27 24.77 9.55
C HIS A 84 1.16 25.21 10.72
N TRP A 85 0.60 25.94 11.68
CA TRP A 85 1.38 26.52 12.77
C TRP A 85 0.73 26.38 14.15
N ALA A 86 -0.58 26.08 14.23
CA ALA A 86 -1.25 25.81 15.51
C ALA A 86 -1.02 24.36 15.93
N LEU A 87 -0.86 24.14 17.23
CA LEU A 87 -0.73 22.80 17.81
C LEU A 87 -2.03 21.99 17.71
N GLY A 88 -3.16 22.67 17.85
CA GLY A 88 -4.46 22.03 17.89
C GLY A 88 -5.44 22.76 18.79
N GLY A 89 -6.52 22.10 19.11
CA GLY A 89 -7.56 22.61 19.99
C GLY A 89 -8.90 21.90 19.80
N TYR A 90 -9.92 22.43 20.42
CA TYR A 90 -11.30 21.99 20.19
C TYR A 90 -11.89 22.79 19.05
N THR A 91 -12.03 22.19 17.89
CA THR A 91 -12.43 22.87 16.65
C THR A 91 -13.74 22.36 16.11
N PRO A 92 -14.60 23.22 15.52
CA PRO A 92 -15.81 22.78 14.86
C PRO A 92 -15.50 21.84 13.69
N GLU A 93 -16.34 20.82 13.51
CA GLU A 93 -16.27 19.95 12.34
C GLU A 93 -17.03 20.61 11.17
N TYR A 94 -16.36 21.43 10.39
CA TYR A 94 -16.98 22.22 9.32
C TYR A 94 -17.71 21.39 8.28
N HIS A 95 -17.28 20.16 8.03
CA HIS A 95 -18.00 19.27 7.11
C HIS A 95 -19.37 18.87 7.68
N ALA A 96 -19.43 18.52 8.94
CA ALA A 96 -20.69 18.24 9.63
C ALA A 96 -21.60 19.47 9.70
N VAL A 97 -20.99 20.65 9.91
CA VAL A 97 -21.70 21.94 9.84
C VAL A 97 -22.40 22.13 8.50
N GLY A 98 -21.67 21.99 7.39
CA GLY A 98 -22.21 22.15 6.04
C GLY A 98 -23.33 21.14 5.74
N LYS A 99 -23.15 19.88 6.15
CA LYS A 99 -24.15 18.83 5.98
C LYS A 99 -25.43 19.14 6.77
N ASN A 100 -25.32 19.57 8.02
CA ASN A 100 -26.46 19.90 8.87
C ASN A 100 -27.19 21.12 8.36
N ILE A 101 -26.48 22.18 7.95
CA ILE A 101 -27.12 23.37 7.33
C ILE A 101 -27.85 22.96 6.05
N GLY A 102 -27.22 22.14 5.20
CA GLY A 102 -27.89 21.66 3.97
C GLY A 102 -29.15 20.86 4.26
N ALA A 103 -29.14 19.99 5.26
CA ALA A 103 -30.31 19.22 5.66
C ALA A 103 -31.45 20.11 6.20
N VAL A 104 -31.10 21.03 7.11
CA VAL A 104 -32.07 21.98 7.67
C VAL A 104 -32.66 22.91 6.58
N THR A 105 -31.83 23.38 5.66
CA THR A 105 -32.26 24.19 4.53
C THR A 105 -33.20 23.42 3.60
N TYR A 106 -32.85 22.17 3.31
CA TYR A 106 -33.72 21.31 2.49
C TYR A 106 -35.07 21.07 3.14
N ASP A 107 -35.10 20.70 4.42
CA ASP A 107 -36.34 20.50 5.18
C ASP A 107 -37.21 21.78 5.23
N PHE A 108 -36.58 22.94 5.39
CA PHE A 108 -37.26 24.23 5.38
C PHE A 108 -37.90 24.55 4.03
N LEU A 109 -37.18 24.26 2.94
CA LEU A 109 -37.69 24.50 1.59
C LEU A 109 -38.81 23.52 1.18
N ASP A 110 -38.66 22.26 1.61
CA ASP A 110 -39.59 21.17 1.25
C ASP A 110 -40.92 21.28 2.05
N LYS A 111 -40.85 21.54 3.35
CA LYS A 111 -41.98 21.56 4.26
C LYS A 111 -42.63 22.92 4.39
N GLY A 112 -41.98 23.99 3.95
CA GLY A 112 -42.48 25.38 4.06
C GLY A 112 -42.66 25.85 5.51
N ASP A 113 -42.18 25.10 6.48
CA ASP A 113 -42.37 25.38 7.89
C ASP A 113 -41.35 26.44 8.35
N ARG A 114 -41.87 27.59 8.75
CA ARG A 114 -41.07 28.71 9.26
C ARG A 114 -41.03 28.77 10.80
N GLU A 115 -41.80 27.91 11.47
CA GLU A 115 -41.86 27.85 12.91
C GLU A 115 -40.89 26.77 13.41
N GLY A 116 -39.81 27.17 14.07
CA GLY A 116 -38.99 26.29 14.87
C GLY A 116 -37.69 25.84 14.22
N VAL A 117 -36.87 26.76 13.72
CA VAL A 117 -35.44 26.44 13.51
C VAL A 117 -34.79 26.32 14.87
N ASP A 118 -34.74 25.11 15.41
CA ASP A 118 -34.02 24.83 16.65
C ASP A 118 -32.52 25.12 16.49
N LEU A 119 -31.93 25.65 17.55
CA LEU A 119 -30.50 25.85 17.64
C LEU A 119 -29.78 24.48 17.54
N VAL A 120 -29.24 24.18 16.36
CA VAL A 120 -28.47 22.96 16.16
C VAL A 120 -27.08 23.18 16.73
N THR A 121 -26.77 22.47 17.81
CA THR A 121 -25.39 22.42 18.34
C THR A 121 -24.53 21.57 17.44
N ILE A 122 -23.51 22.18 16.86
CA ILE A 122 -22.57 21.49 16.01
C ILE A 122 -21.48 20.87 16.89
N PRO A 123 -21.24 19.56 16.79
CA PRO A 123 -20.18 18.93 17.55
C PRO A 123 -18.82 19.44 17.07
N GLY A 124 -17.94 19.71 18.01
CA GLY A 124 -16.52 19.94 17.74
C GLY A 124 -15.73 18.69 18.06
N ASN A 125 -14.55 18.62 17.48
CA ASN A 125 -13.57 17.57 17.76
C ASN A 125 -12.28 18.16 18.29
N TYR A 126 -11.62 17.46 19.20
CA TYR A 126 -10.24 17.75 19.53
C TYR A 126 -9.38 17.38 18.33
N THR A 127 -8.68 18.35 17.77
CA THR A 127 -7.82 18.15 16.59
C THR A 127 -6.43 18.68 16.91
N PHE A 128 -5.41 17.86 16.68
CA PHE A 128 -4.02 18.20 16.98
C PHE A 128 -3.10 17.90 15.80
N ASP A 129 -2.08 18.73 15.64
CA ASP A 129 -1.04 18.57 14.64
C ASP A 129 0.15 17.81 15.26
N ILE A 130 0.36 16.56 14.81
CA ILE A 130 1.43 15.70 15.35
C ILE A 130 2.81 16.34 15.13
N LYS A 131 3.03 16.93 13.96
CA LYS A 131 4.32 17.54 13.65
C LYS A 131 4.64 18.68 14.62
N ARG A 132 3.62 19.50 14.94
CA ARG A 132 3.75 20.60 15.89
C ARG A 132 3.91 20.11 17.32
N LEU A 133 3.16 19.10 17.74
CA LEU A 133 3.33 18.47 19.03
C LEU A 133 4.77 17.99 19.23
N HIS A 134 5.34 17.38 18.21
CA HIS A 134 6.72 16.91 18.24
C HIS A 134 7.74 18.05 18.36
N GLU A 135 7.57 19.12 17.58
CA GLU A 135 8.42 20.33 17.64
C GLU A 135 8.45 20.95 19.05
N PHE A 136 7.32 20.96 19.75
CA PHE A 136 7.19 21.46 21.10
C PHE A 136 7.47 20.40 22.19
N LYS A 137 7.88 19.18 21.82
CA LYS A 137 8.14 18.05 22.74
C LYS A 137 6.94 17.68 23.60
N LEU A 138 5.76 17.78 23.03
CA LEU A 138 4.47 17.48 23.66
C LEU A 138 3.88 16.12 23.18
N ASP A 139 4.67 15.27 22.56
CA ASP A 139 4.26 13.97 21.98
C ASP A 139 3.69 13.01 23.01
N SER A 140 4.17 13.10 24.25
CA SER A 140 3.76 12.25 25.36
C SER A 140 2.54 12.74 26.12
N LEU A 141 1.92 13.85 25.68
CA LEU A 141 0.70 14.33 26.31
C LEU A 141 -0.44 13.35 26.15
N ASN A 142 -1.17 13.13 27.23
CA ASN A 142 -2.43 12.41 27.19
C ASN A 142 -3.46 13.22 26.41
N LEU A 143 -3.50 13.00 25.10
CA LEU A 143 -4.50 13.62 24.24
C LEU A 143 -5.89 13.09 24.61
N PRO A 144 -6.94 13.92 24.49
CA PRO A 144 -8.31 13.48 24.73
C PRO A 144 -8.67 12.28 23.85
N GLN A 145 -9.47 11.37 24.41
CA GLN A 145 -9.94 10.22 23.62
C GLN A 145 -10.75 10.68 22.40
N GLY A 146 -10.48 10.09 21.26
CA GLY A 146 -11.14 10.46 20.01
C GLY A 146 -10.54 11.70 19.32
N ALA A 147 -9.42 12.22 19.77
CA ALA A 147 -8.75 13.34 19.11
C ALA A 147 -8.34 12.99 17.68
N VAL A 148 -8.66 13.88 16.76
CA VAL A 148 -8.26 13.80 15.35
C VAL A 148 -6.83 14.30 15.22
N LEU A 149 -5.98 13.53 14.57
CA LEU A 149 -4.58 13.87 14.39
C LEU A 149 -4.32 14.24 12.94
N VAL A 150 -3.87 15.46 12.70
CA VAL A 150 -3.47 15.98 11.38
C VAL A 150 -1.95 15.94 11.20
N ASN A 151 -1.48 16.04 9.95
CA ASN A 151 -0.06 15.99 9.60
C ASN A 151 0.67 14.75 10.14
N LYS A 152 -0.03 13.60 10.22
CA LYS A 152 0.64 12.33 10.46
C LYS A 152 1.69 12.13 9.37
N THR A 153 2.94 12.00 9.75
CA THR A 153 3.94 11.48 8.81
C THR A 153 3.51 10.07 8.42
N PRO A 154 3.29 9.80 7.13
CA PRO A 154 2.95 8.45 6.71
C PRO A 154 4.05 7.51 7.20
N SER A 155 3.67 6.37 7.76
CA SER A 155 4.66 5.37 8.16
C SER A 155 5.48 4.98 6.93
N LEU A 156 6.75 4.58 7.12
CA LEU A 156 7.59 4.09 6.01
C LEU A 156 6.88 2.98 5.23
N TYR A 157 6.10 2.15 5.93
CA TYR A 157 5.29 1.12 5.31
C TYR A 157 4.20 1.70 4.40
N GLU A 158 3.45 2.72 4.83
CA GLU A 158 2.41 3.37 4.01
C GLU A 158 3.00 4.05 2.78
N GLN A 159 4.17 4.67 2.93
CA GLN A 159 4.86 5.35 1.84
C GLN A 159 5.40 4.37 0.79
N TYR A 160 5.92 3.22 1.23
CA TYR A 160 6.60 2.26 0.35
C TYR A 160 5.80 0.98 0.09
N LYS A 161 4.56 0.85 0.60
CA LYS A 161 3.76 -0.38 0.50
C LYS A 161 3.65 -0.93 -0.92
N TYR A 162 3.44 -0.07 -1.91
CA TYR A 162 3.34 -0.49 -3.31
C TYR A 162 4.68 -0.96 -3.88
N TRP A 163 5.78 -0.34 -3.46
CA TRP A 163 7.13 -0.78 -3.81
C TRP A 163 7.45 -2.13 -3.19
N VAL A 164 7.11 -2.32 -1.92
CA VAL A 164 7.30 -3.61 -1.22
C VAL A 164 6.48 -4.71 -1.91
N ILE A 165 5.21 -4.46 -2.22
CA ILE A 165 4.36 -5.41 -2.95
C ILE A 165 4.97 -5.72 -4.32
N GLY A 166 5.44 -4.72 -5.06
CA GLY A 166 6.09 -4.89 -6.36
C GLY A 166 7.34 -5.77 -6.29
N VAL A 167 8.22 -5.51 -5.33
CA VAL A 167 9.45 -6.30 -5.12
C VAL A 167 9.11 -7.75 -4.72
N VAL A 168 8.18 -7.94 -3.79
CA VAL A 168 7.76 -9.29 -3.36
C VAL A 168 7.14 -10.06 -4.52
N SER A 169 6.27 -9.44 -5.32
CA SER A 169 5.65 -10.09 -6.48
C SER A 169 6.68 -10.46 -7.56
N ALA A 170 7.65 -9.59 -7.84
CA ALA A 170 8.75 -9.88 -8.75
C ALA A 170 9.61 -11.05 -8.26
N PHE A 171 9.89 -11.11 -6.96
CA PHE A 171 10.65 -12.21 -6.38
C PHE A 171 9.91 -13.54 -6.44
N MET A 172 8.61 -13.53 -6.16
CA MET A 172 7.75 -14.72 -6.31
C MET A 172 7.68 -15.20 -7.77
N PHE A 173 7.62 -14.26 -8.72
CA PHE A 173 7.65 -14.59 -10.13
C PHE A 173 8.97 -15.24 -10.55
N LEU A 174 10.11 -14.73 -10.09
CA LEU A 174 11.42 -15.33 -10.34
C LEU A 174 11.54 -16.74 -9.76
N ILE A 175 11.02 -16.96 -8.55
CA ILE A 175 10.99 -18.31 -7.94
C ILE A 175 10.14 -19.25 -8.79
N ALA A 176 8.97 -18.81 -9.26
CA ALA A 176 8.10 -19.62 -10.11
C ALA A 176 8.81 -19.99 -11.44
N CYS A 177 9.46 -19.03 -12.10
CA CYS A 177 10.25 -19.27 -13.30
C CYS A 177 11.39 -20.27 -13.05
N PHE A 178 12.07 -20.15 -11.92
CA PHE A 178 13.15 -21.06 -11.54
C PHE A 178 12.66 -22.49 -11.31
N LEU A 179 11.54 -22.66 -10.62
CA LEU A 179 10.92 -23.97 -10.42
C LEU A 179 10.46 -24.61 -11.75
N ILE A 180 9.91 -23.81 -12.65
CA ILE A 180 9.51 -24.26 -13.99
C ILE A 180 10.77 -24.71 -14.77
N ALA A 181 11.86 -23.96 -14.72
CA ALA A 181 13.12 -24.31 -15.37
C ALA A 181 13.66 -25.64 -14.84
N ILE A 182 13.68 -25.81 -13.52
CA ILE A 182 14.11 -27.09 -12.89
C ILE A 182 13.21 -28.25 -13.39
N TYR A 183 11.90 -28.05 -13.39
CA TYR A 183 10.96 -29.06 -13.87
C TYR A 183 11.25 -29.47 -15.33
N TYR A 184 11.51 -28.50 -16.22
CA TYR A 184 11.87 -28.80 -17.61
C TYR A 184 13.21 -29.52 -17.75
N ILE A 185 14.23 -29.13 -16.96
CA ILE A 185 15.54 -29.80 -16.96
C ILE A 185 15.37 -31.26 -16.55
N ILE A 186 14.67 -31.55 -15.48
CA ILE A 186 14.40 -32.91 -15.01
C ILE A 186 13.65 -33.70 -16.09
N ARG A 187 12.64 -33.13 -16.69
CA ARG A 187 11.83 -33.76 -17.73
C ARG A 187 12.67 -34.06 -18.99
N ILE A 188 13.51 -33.15 -19.43
CA ILE A 188 14.42 -33.35 -20.57
C ILE A 188 15.42 -34.46 -20.28
N ASN A 189 16.01 -34.50 -19.11
CA ASN A 189 16.94 -35.55 -18.72
C ASN A 189 16.26 -36.93 -18.68
N HIS A 190 15.05 -37.00 -18.16
CA HIS A 190 14.29 -38.23 -18.15
C HIS A 190 13.95 -38.71 -19.59
N LEU A 191 13.56 -37.77 -20.46
CA LEU A 191 13.27 -38.09 -21.86
C LEU A 191 14.51 -38.55 -22.64
N LYS A 192 15.69 -37.89 -22.38
CA LYS A 192 16.97 -38.33 -22.94
C LYS A 192 17.29 -39.78 -22.56
N HIS A 193 17.18 -40.07 -21.27
CA HIS A 193 17.46 -41.44 -20.80
C HIS A 193 16.52 -42.47 -21.44
N HIS A 194 15.25 -42.17 -21.60
CA HIS A 194 14.30 -43.04 -22.33
C HIS A 194 14.70 -43.23 -23.79
N LEU A 195 15.11 -42.19 -24.47
CA LEU A 195 15.54 -42.26 -25.87
C LEU A 195 16.83 -43.07 -26.01
N GLU A 196 17.78 -42.95 -25.10
CA GLU A 196 19.02 -43.76 -25.09
C GLU A 196 18.70 -45.23 -24.93
N VAL A 197 17.89 -45.60 -23.93
CA VAL A 197 17.50 -47.01 -23.71
C VAL A 197 16.73 -47.59 -24.90
N SER A 198 15.77 -46.84 -25.44
CA SER A 198 15.04 -47.29 -26.62
C SER A 198 15.91 -47.41 -27.90
N GLY A 199 16.92 -46.51 -28.00
CA GLY A 199 17.91 -46.58 -29.08
C GLY A 199 18.78 -47.82 -28.99
N GLU A 200 19.24 -48.19 -27.80
CA GLU A 200 20.02 -49.44 -27.59
C GLU A 200 19.17 -50.69 -27.89
N GLU A 201 17.90 -50.74 -27.41
CA GLU A 201 16.99 -51.84 -27.70
C GLU A 201 16.77 -52.02 -29.21
N LEU A 202 16.64 -50.92 -29.93
CA LEU A 202 16.41 -50.92 -31.38
C LEU A 202 17.68 -51.38 -32.13
N LEU A 203 18.87 -51.03 -31.68
CA LEU A 203 20.12 -51.54 -32.25
C LEU A 203 20.26 -53.05 -32.06
N VAL A 204 19.99 -53.55 -30.84
CA VAL A 204 20.05 -54.97 -30.54
C VAL A 204 18.99 -55.75 -31.39
N ALA A 205 17.80 -55.21 -31.52
CA ALA A 205 16.76 -55.80 -32.35
C ALA A 205 17.14 -55.82 -33.84
N LYS A 206 17.78 -54.76 -34.32
CA LYS A 206 18.30 -54.68 -35.69
C LYS A 206 19.38 -55.71 -35.96
N GLU A 207 20.40 -55.82 -35.06
CA GLU A 207 21.44 -56.82 -35.18
C GLU A 207 20.89 -58.25 -35.22
N LYS A 208 19.95 -58.60 -34.34
CA LYS A 208 19.26 -59.89 -34.35
C LYS A 208 18.51 -60.16 -35.68
N ALA A 209 17.84 -59.14 -36.21
CA ALA A 209 17.13 -59.23 -37.48
C ALA A 209 18.12 -59.44 -38.65
N GLU A 210 19.23 -58.74 -38.68
CA GLU A 210 20.28 -58.89 -39.69
C GLU A 210 20.96 -60.28 -39.62
N GLU A 211 21.25 -60.74 -38.42
CA GLU A 211 21.81 -62.08 -38.21
C GLU A 211 20.81 -63.18 -38.68
N SER A 212 19.54 -63.06 -38.31
CA SER A 212 18.48 -63.97 -38.77
C SER A 212 18.38 -63.98 -40.29
N ASN A 213 18.43 -62.80 -40.95
CA ASN A 213 18.43 -62.71 -42.40
C ASN A 213 19.66 -63.33 -43.03
N ARG A 214 20.83 -63.12 -42.44
CA ARG A 214 22.07 -63.76 -42.93
C ARG A 214 22.00 -65.28 -42.82
N LEU A 215 21.51 -65.81 -41.70
CA LEU A 215 21.32 -67.27 -41.52
C LEU A 215 20.32 -67.82 -42.50
N LYS A 216 19.20 -67.11 -42.72
CA LYS A 216 18.22 -67.53 -43.77
C LYS A 216 18.80 -67.52 -45.14
N THR A 217 19.58 -66.53 -45.51
CA THR A 217 20.24 -66.45 -46.81
C THR A 217 21.28 -67.56 -46.99
N ALA A 218 22.11 -67.82 -45.95
CA ALA A 218 23.03 -68.92 -45.96
C ALA A 218 22.35 -70.30 -46.06
N PHE A 219 21.26 -70.50 -45.31
CA PHE A 219 20.45 -71.68 -45.35
C PHE A 219 19.86 -71.93 -46.75
N LEU A 220 19.27 -70.92 -47.38
CA LEU A 220 18.73 -70.99 -48.72
C LEU A 220 19.80 -71.28 -49.78
N ALA A 221 20.97 -70.70 -49.64
CA ALA A 221 22.16 -70.95 -50.50
C ALA A 221 22.61 -72.42 -50.39
N ASN A 222 22.74 -72.92 -49.15
CA ASN A 222 23.10 -74.34 -48.93
C ASN A 222 22.05 -75.29 -49.44
N MET A 223 20.77 -75.00 -49.14
CA MET A 223 19.65 -75.83 -49.66
C MET A 223 19.63 -75.84 -51.19
N SER A 224 19.81 -74.68 -51.84
CA SER A 224 19.88 -74.60 -53.32
C SER A 224 21.06 -75.42 -53.87
N HIS A 225 22.18 -75.40 -53.16
CA HIS A 225 23.34 -76.24 -53.56
C HIS A 225 23.06 -77.73 -53.40
N GLU A 226 22.48 -78.15 -52.27
CA GLU A 226 22.11 -79.56 -52.05
C GLU A 226 21.05 -80.01 -53.00
N ILE A 227 19.99 -79.20 -53.29
CA ILE A 227 18.98 -79.54 -54.31
C ILE A 227 19.62 -79.71 -55.71
N ARG A 228 20.55 -78.81 -56.05
CA ARG A 228 21.25 -78.92 -57.34
C ARG A 228 22.10 -80.18 -57.43
N LEU A 229 22.83 -80.52 -56.33
CA LEU A 229 23.59 -81.79 -56.25
C LEU A 229 22.69 -83.03 -56.36
N SER A 230 21.54 -83.01 -55.66
CA SER A 230 20.57 -84.10 -55.72
C SER A 230 19.95 -84.26 -57.12
N LEU A 231 19.66 -83.12 -57.76
CA LEU A 231 19.14 -83.16 -59.16
C LEU A 231 20.19 -83.67 -60.15
N ILE A 232 21.48 -83.33 -59.97
CA ILE A 232 22.58 -83.83 -60.79
C ILE A 232 22.71 -85.37 -60.61
N HIS A 233 22.63 -85.85 -59.37
CA HIS A 233 22.67 -87.32 -59.10
C HIS A 233 21.48 -88.08 -59.67
N ILE A 234 20.30 -87.49 -59.71
CA ILE A 234 19.09 -88.09 -60.26
C ILE A 234 19.11 -88.10 -61.82
N SER A 235 19.79 -87.13 -62.41
CA SER A 235 19.89 -87.00 -63.87
C SER A 235 21.09 -87.67 -64.52
N GLU A 236 21.98 -88.37 -63.73
CA GLU A 236 23.01 -89.23 -64.33
C GLU A 236 22.35 -90.40 -65.03
N PRO A 237 22.45 -90.49 -66.30
CA PRO A 237 21.84 -91.64 -67.05
C PRO A 237 22.66 -92.88 -66.71
N THR A 238 21.97 -93.88 -66.18
CA THR A 238 22.48 -95.27 -66.11
C THR A 238 22.93 -95.70 -67.49
N ARG A 239 24.21 -95.66 -67.80
CA ARG A 239 24.78 -96.33 -68.92
C ARG A 239 24.65 -97.80 -68.67
N LEU A 240 23.64 -98.37 -69.28
CA LEU A 240 23.62 -99.80 -69.47
C LEU A 240 24.58 -100.17 -70.60
N ASP A 241 25.73 -100.71 -70.17
CA ASP A 241 26.58 -101.44 -71.07
C ASP A 241 25.81 -102.76 -71.50
N VAL A 242 25.42 -102.78 -72.67
CA VAL A 242 25.01 -104.04 -73.30
C VAL A 242 26.18 -104.55 -74.14
N ILE A 243 26.77 -105.59 -73.69
CA ILE A 243 27.78 -106.38 -74.38
C ILE A 243 27.07 -107.31 -75.36
N SER A 244 27.44 -107.28 -76.52
CA SER A 244 27.66 -108.47 -77.41
C SER A 244 28.33 -108.02 -78.67
#